data_2c56f247dd1ee13ccf0a091e0d864498
#
_entry.id   2c56f247dd1ee13ccf0a091e0d864498
#
_cell.length_a   1.000
_cell.length_b   1.000
_cell.length_c   1.000
_cell.angle_alpha   90.00
_cell.angle_beta   90.00
_cell.angle_gamma   90.00
#
_symmetry.space_group_name_H-M   'P 1'
#
loop_
_entity.id
_entity.type
_entity.pdbx_description
1 polymer ?
#
loop_
_entity_poly.entity_id
_entity_poly.type
_entity_poly.pdbx_seq_one_letter_code
_entity_poly.pdbx_strand_id
1 'polypeptide(L)'
;MGTLNVAQRTFSADTVLAGSSVPGIDRDAVIGNVIARTDNVLTVRGATIVAADRRAHFNDDVTVEIGPETKVFKDGDRLSDLSIDAISIGQRVTIRGTLLQSVTDTATPNIVIDATDGAVRLHVTHLLGLVNSVVPGQTDITLHAIDRRRAGVFDFSGTGASPETDADPDNYEVATGSLVLANFASGKPVVAYGFPTAFGAAPPDFTGRTLIDYTDVRSALGVGWGSAGTLVPFTSMGPDGLLLNNQN
;
A
#
# COMPACT_ATOMS: atom_id res chain seq x y z
N MET A 1 -2.74 -16.03 -16.57
CA MET A 1 -4.04 -16.38 -15.95
C MET A 1 -4.35 -17.82 -16.27
N GLY A 2 -5.30 -18.46 -15.58
CA GLY A 2 -5.63 -19.85 -15.83
C GLY A 2 -6.69 -20.37 -14.85
N THR A 3 -7.04 -21.63 -15.01
CA THR A 3 -8.10 -22.29 -14.23
C THR A 3 -7.49 -23.35 -13.31
N LEU A 4 -7.80 -23.30 -12.02
CA LEU A 4 -7.40 -24.29 -11.03
C LEU A 4 -8.47 -25.39 -10.92
N ASN A 5 -8.10 -26.64 -11.20
CA ASN A 5 -8.91 -27.80 -10.89
C ASN A 5 -8.45 -28.40 -9.56
N VAL A 6 -9.20 -28.11 -8.50
CA VAL A 6 -8.84 -28.52 -7.12
C VAL A 6 -8.89 -30.04 -6.95
N ALA A 7 -9.86 -30.72 -7.59
CA ALA A 7 -10.01 -32.16 -7.46
C ALA A 7 -8.85 -32.92 -8.10
N GLN A 8 -8.33 -32.43 -9.23
CA GLN A 8 -7.22 -33.03 -9.94
C GLN A 8 -5.86 -32.44 -9.55
N ARG A 9 -5.84 -31.39 -8.69
CA ARG A 9 -4.64 -30.63 -8.30
C ARG A 9 -3.83 -30.11 -9.50
N THR A 10 -4.54 -29.69 -10.57
CA THR A 10 -3.94 -29.19 -11.80
C THR A 10 -4.31 -27.73 -12.01
N PHE A 11 -3.37 -26.97 -12.56
CA PHE A 11 -3.60 -25.59 -13.00
C PHE A 11 -3.37 -25.52 -14.51
N SER A 12 -4.43 -25.16 -15.26
CA SER A 12 -4.33 -24.88 -16.70
C SER A 12 -4.09 -23.40 -16.91
N ALA A 13 -2.95 -23.04 -17.45
CA ALA A 13 -2.59 -21.66 -17.73
C ALA A 13 -3.07 -21.27 -19.14
N ASP A 14 -3.91 -20.22 -19.23
CA ASP A 14 -4.31 -19.62 -20.51
C ASP A 14 -3.20 -18.68 -21.01
N THR A 15 -2.52 -18.02 -20.08
CA THR A 15 -1.42 -17.09 -20.38
C THR A 15 -0.30 -17.27 -19.38
N VAL A 16 0.93 -17.40 -19.86
CA VAL A 16 2.16 -17.41 -19.07
C VAL A 16 3.04 -16.24 -19.50
N LEU A 17 3.38 -15.35 -18.57
CA LEU A 17 4.37 -14.29 -18.79
C LEU A 17 5.68 -14.73 -18.13
N ALA A 18 6.75 -14.78 -18.91
CA ALA A 18 8.06 -15.19 -18.42
C ALA A 18 9.18 -14.41 -19.13
N GLY A 19 10.25 -14.13 -18.39
CA GLY A 19 11.43 -13.45 -18.94
C GLY A 19 11.08 -12.10 -19.58
N SER A 20 11.51 -11.88 -20.81
CA SER A 20 11.34 -10.64 -21.56
C SER A 20 9.88 -10.32 -21.94
N SER A 21 8.95 -11.26 -21.76
CA SER A 21 7.51 -10.97 -21.97
C SER A 21 6.84 -10.20 -20.82
N VAL A 22 7.57 -10.00 -19.72
CA VAL A 22 7.10 -9.14 -18.62
C VAL A 22 7.37 -7.69 -19.00
N PRO A 23 6.34 -6.83 -19.12
CA PRO A 23 6.55 -5.42 -19.51
C PRO A 23 7.56 -4.72 -18.59
N GLY A 24 8.58 -4.09 -19.20
CA GLY A 24 9.60 -3.32 -18.52
C GLY A 24 10.55 -4.12 -17.61
N ILE A 25 10.72 -5.43 -17.84
CA ILE A 25 11.59 -6.29 -17.00
C ILE A 25 13.06 -5.86 -17.04
N ASP A 26 13.47 -5.22 -18.10
CA ASP A 26 14.82 -4.68 -18.38
C ASP A 26 15.02 -3.24 -17.94
N ARG A 27 13.99 -2.61 -17.34
CA ARG A 27 14.01 -1.23 -16.84
C ARG A 27 14.28 -1.18 -15.34
N ASP A 28 14.65 0.00 -14.86
CA ASP A 28 14.70 0.28 -13.42
C ASP A 28 13.32 0.10 -12.80
N ALA A 29 13.29 -0.40 -11.59
CA ALA A 29 12.03 -0.62 -10.87
C ALA A 29 12.04 0.11 -9.53
N VAL A 30 10.89 0.68 -9.18
CA VAL A 30 10.62 1.24 -7.85
C VAL A 30 9.45 0.48 -7.22
N ILE A 31 9.61 0.11 -5.94
CA ILE A 31 8.58 -0.58 -5.16
C ILE A 31 8.30 0.23 -3.90
N GLY A 32 7.06 0.65 -3.67
CA GLY A 32 6.67 1.44 -2.50
C GLY A 32 5.17 1.72 -2.47
N ASN A 33 4.77 2.72 -1.67
CA ASN A 33 3.40 3.24 -1.68
C ASN A 33 3.37 4.66 -2.24
N VAL A 34 2.37 4.96 -3.04
CA VAL A 34 2.08 6.34 -3.47
C VAL A 34 1.58 7.12 -2.26
N ILE A 35 2.31 8.14 -1.84
CA ILE A 35 1.96 8.98 -0.68
C ILE A 35 1.41 10.34 -1.08
N ALA A 36 1.72 10.80 -2.28
CA ALA A 36 1.21 12.03 -2.86
C ALA A 36 1.14 11.90 -4.38
N ARG A 37 0.21 12.64 -5.00
CA ARG A 37 0.08 12.75 -6.44
C ARG A 37 -0.34 14.16 -6.81
N THR A 38 0.37 14.75 -7.76
CA THR A 38 -0.01 16.01 -8.41
C THR A 38 0.01 15.77 -9.91
N ASP A 39 -1.16 15.80 -10.54
CA ASP A 39 -1.33 15.47 -11.95
C ASP A 39 -0.67 14.12 -12.31
N ASN A 40 0.40 14.15 -13.10
CA ASN A 40 1.14 12.98 -13.57
C ASN A 40 2.43 12.72 -12.78
N VAL A 41 2.62 13.37 -11.64
CA VAL A 41 3.78 13.19 -10.77
C VAL A 41 3.37 12.51 -9.49
N LEU A 42 4.00 11.37 -9.20
CA LEU A 42 3.79 10.60 -7.98
C LEU A 42 4.98 10.79 -7.02
N THR A 43 4.70 10.84 -5.73
CA THR A 43 5.72 10.60 -4.69
C THR A 43 5.51 9.20 -4.13
N VAL A 44 6.53 8.35 -4.25
CA VAL A 44 6.50 6.97 -3.77
C VAL A 44 7.42 6.83 -2.55
N ARG A 45 6.87 6.43 -1.41
CA ARG A 45 7.59 6.31 -0.13
C ARG A 45 7.96 4.90 0.24
N GLY A 46 9.09 4.78 0.97
CA GLY A 46 9.69 3.51 1.38
C GLY A 46 10.14 2.74 0.16
N ALA A 47 10.72 3.46 -0.77
CA ALA A 47 11.06 2.96 -2.08
C ALA A 47 12.26 2.03 -2.05
N THR A 48 12.10 0.84 -2.59
CA THR A 48 13.20 0.00 -3.04
C THR A 48 13.38 0.21 -4.53
N ILE A 49 14.52 0.73 -4.93
CA ILE A 49 14.89 0.92 -6.33
C ILE A 49 15.74 -0.26 -6.74
N VAL A 50 15.33 -0.97 -7.76
CA VAL A 50 16.11 -2.04 -8.39
C VAL A 50 16.52 -1.56 -9.78
N ALA A 51 17.78 -1.19 -9.91
CA ALA A 51 18.32 -0.76 -11.20
C ALA A 51 18.32 -1.90 -12.21
N ALA A 52 18.36 -1.57 -13.52
CA ALA A 52 18.38 -2.55 -14.61
C ALA A 52 19.58 -3.50 -14.51
N ASP A 53 20.70 -3.08 -13.89
CA ASP A 53 21.87 -3.90 -13.56
C ASP A 53 21.68 -4.77 -12.30
N ARG A 54 20.46 -4.80 -11.72
CA ARG A 54 20.05 -5.54 -10.53
C ARG A 54 20.63 -5.05 -9.21
N ARG A 55 21.26 -3.88 -9.15
CA ARG A 55 21.60 -3.26 -7.86
C ARG A 55 20.35 -2.74 -7.20
N ALA A 56 20.25 -2.96 -5.89
CA ALA A 56 19.15 -2.45 -5.09
C ALA A 56 19.61 -1.26 -4.24
N HIS A 57 18.82 -0.20 -4.23
CA HIS A 57 19.00 0.99 -3.41
C HIS A 57 17.73 1.22 -2.61
N PHE A 58 17.88 1.73 -1.39
CA PHE A 58 16.75 2.08 -0.54
C PHE A 58 16.70 3.60 -0.42
N ASN A 59 15.52 4.16 -0.62
CA ASN A 59 15.29 5.59 -0.46
C ASN A 59 13.96 5.84 0.25
N ASP A 60 13.87 6.93 1.00
CA ASP A 60 12.63 7.27 1.69
C ASP A 60 11.57 7.66 0.67
N ASP A 61 11.85 8.62 -0.20
CA ASP A 61 10.93 9.11 -1.22
C ASP A 61 11.56 9.10 -2.61
N VAL A 62 10.76 8.75 -3.60
CA VAL A 62 11.13 8.76 -5.03
C VAL A 62 10.04 9.49 -5.80
N THR A 63 10.44 10.43 -6.64
CA THR A 63 9.53 11.07 -7.60
C THR A 63 9.39 10.18 -8.83
N VAL A 64 8.16 9.99 -9.30
CA VAL A 64 7.87 9.19 -10.50
C VAL A 64 7.01 10.00 -11.44
N GLU A 65 7.44 10.15 -12.67
CA GLU A 65 6.68 10.75 -13.75
C GLU A 65 5.93 9.65 -14.52
N ILE A 66 4.61 9.80 -14.68
CA ILE A 66 3.74 8.91 -15.45
C ILE A 66 3.12 9.68 -16.62
N GLY A 67 2.59 8.97 -17.61
CA GLY A 67 2.00 9.60 -18.78
C GLY A 67 0.92 8.72 -19.42
N PRO A 68 0.27 9.20 -20.49
CA PRO A 68 -0.81 8.47 -21.16
C PRO A 68 -0.35 7.13 -21.75
N GLU A 69 0.95 6.98 -22.05
CA GLU A 69 1.52 5.73 -22.56
C GLU A 69 1.97 4.77 -21.45
N THR A 70 1.89 5.20 -20.17
CA THR A 70 2.20 4.35 -19.02
C THR A 70 1.20 3.19 -18.95
N LYS A 71 1.69 1.97 -19.01
CA LYS A 71 0.85 0.77 -18.91
C LYS A 71 0.51 0.46 -17.46
N VAL A 72 -0.79 0.43 -17.13
CA VAL A 72 -1.25 0.20 -15.76
C VAL A 72 -2.03 -1.11 -15.69
N PHE A 73 -1.65 -1.96 -14.75
CA PHE A 73 -2.34 -3.22 -14.50
C PHE A 73 -2.32 -3.55 -13.00
N LYS A 74 -3.27 -4.35 -12.52
CA LYS A 74 -3.36 -4.71 -11.10
C LYS A 74 -3.19 -6.22 -10.86
N ASP A 75 -2.83 -6.54 -9.62
CA ASP A 75 -2.72 -7.94 -9.19
C ASP A 75 -4.03 -8.69 -9.39
N GLY A 76 -3.93 -9.87 -10.01
CA GLY A 76 -5.07 -10.72 -10.34
C GLY A 76 -5.72 -10.40 -11.69
N ASP A 77 -5.39 -9.25 -12.31
CA ASP A 77 -5.90 -8.87 -13.63
C ASP A 77 -4.79 -8.17 -14.44
N ARG A 78 -3.88 -8.94 -14.97
CA ARG A 78 -2.74 -8.44 -15.77
C ARG A 78 -3.10 -8.10 -17.22
N LEU A 79 -4.32 -8.38 -17.64
CA LEU A 79 -4.82 -8.09 -18.97
C LEU A 79 -5.68 -6.83 -18.99
N SER A 80 -6.01 -6.28 -17.81
CA SER A 80 -6.70 -4.98 -17.76
C SER A 80 -5.75 -3.89 -18.22
N ASP A 81 -6.18 -3.16 -19.22
CA ASP A 81 -5.53 -1.92 -19.67
C ASP A 81 -6.20 -0.77 -18.90
N LEU A 82 -5.63 -0.47 -17.72
CA LEU A 82 -6.14 0.60 -16.86
C LEU A 82 -5.50 1.93 -17.25
N SER A 83 -6.25 3.03 -17.09
CA SER A 83 -5.67 4.37 -17.22
C SER A 83 -4.75 4.69 -16.03
N ILE A 84 -3.93 5.72 -16.18
CA ILE A 84 -3.08 6.24 -15.09
C ILE A 84 -3.91 6.72 -13.90
N ASP A 85 -5.20 7.03 -14.08
CA ASP A 85 -6.09 7.42 -12.99
C ASP A 85 -6.33 6.30 -11.98
N ALA A 86 -6.14 5.04 -12.37
CA ALA A 86 -6.19 3.91 -11.45
C ALA A 86 -5.07 3.94 -10.39
N ILE A 87 -4.05 4.80 -10.56
CA ILE A 87 -2.96 4.97 -9.60
C ILE A 87 -3.36 6.05 -8.60
N SER A 88 -3.76 5.67 -7.39
CA SER A 88 -4.25 6.59 -6.37
C SER A 88 -3.35 6.61 -5.12
N ILE A 89 -3.62 7.55 -4.22
CA ILE A 89 -2.92 7.70 -2.94
C ILE A 89 -3.16 6.45 -2.08
N GLY A 90 -2.12 6.03 -1.38
CA GLY A 90 -2.14 4.79 -0.58
C GLY A 90 -1.78 3.54 -1.38
N GLN A 91 -1.92 3.55 -2.70
CA GLN A 91 -1.69 2.39 -3.55
C GLN A 91 -0.27 1.85 -3.42
N ARG A 92 -0.13 0.56 -3.11
CA ARG A 92 1.14 -0.14 -3.22
C ARG A 92 1.44 -0.46 -4.67
N VAL A 93 2.64 -0.09 -5.13
CA VAL A 93 3.01 -0.17 -6.55
C VAL A 93 4.37 -0.83 -6.76
N THR A 94 4.52 -1.45 -7.93
CA THR A 94 5.82 -1.65 -8.59
C THR A 94 5.77 -0.85 -9.90
N ILE A 95 6.65 0.12 -10.01
CA ILE A 95 6.77 1.00 -11.18
C ILE A 95 8.04 0.64 -11.92
N ARG A 96 7.97 0.54 -13.23
CA ARG A 96 9.10 0.29 -14.13
C ARG A 96 9.25 1.46 -15.07
N GLY A 97 10.44 2.03 -15.09
CA GLY A 97 10.77 3.22 -15.86
C GLY A 97 12.27 3.37 -16.04
N THR A 98 12.71 4.55 -16.37
CA THR A 98 14.12 4.92 -16.53
C THR A 98 14.54 5.84 -15.39
N LEU A 99 15.61 5.49 -14.69
CA LEU A 99 16.21 6.34 -13.67
C LEU A 99 16.87 7.55 -14.32
N LEU A 100 16.35 8.76 -14.07
CA LEU A 100 16.87 10.00 -14.67
C LEU A 100 18.04 10.60 -13.88
N GLN A 101 18.15 10.29 -12.59
CA GLN A 101 19.22 10.80 -11.74
C GLN A 101 19.95 9.66 -11.03
N SER A 102 21.28 9.70 -11.06
CA SER A 102 22.13 8.69 -10.42
C SER A 102 22.07 8.83 -8.89
N VAL A 103 21.94 7.69 -8.21
CA VAL A 103 21.96 7.55 -6.73
C VAL A 103 23.33 7.95 -6.12
N THR A 104 24.28 8.42 -6.93
CA THR A 104 25.67 8.68 -6.52
C THR A 104 25.90 10.08 -5.95
N ASP A 105 24.90 10.98 -5.97
CA ASP A 105 25.08 12.33 -5.43
C ASP A 105 24.71 12.37 -3.92
N THR A 106 25.67 12.74 -3.10
CA THR A 106 25.65 12.56 -1.64
C THR A 106 24.89 13.63 -0.86
N ALA A 107 24.30 14.62 -1.52
CA ALA A 107 23.55 15.69 -0.88
C ALA A 107 22.04 15.56 -1.19
N THR A 108 21.32 14.68 -0.48
CA THR A 108 19.86 14.46 -0.65
C THR A 108 19.43 14.30 -2.13
N PRO A 109 19.73 13.17 -2.77
CA PRO A 109 19.40 12.98 -4.17
C PRO A 109 17.88 12.95 -4.34
N ASN A 110 17.33 13.90 -5.09
CA ASN A 110 15.97 13.79 -5.60
C ASN A 110 15.99 12.75 -6.71
N ILE A 111 15.62 11.52 -6.36
CA ILE A 111 15.58 10.42 -7.32
C ILE A 111 14.31 10.54 -8.14
N VAL A 112 14.48 10.58 -9.45
CA VAL A 112 13.37 10.67 -10.42
C VAL A 112 13.39 9.45 -11.31
N ILE A 113 12.23 8.79 -11.43
CA ILE A 113 11.97 7.71 -12.38
C ILE A 113 11.01 8.22 -13.44
N ASP A 114 11.44 8.20 -14.69
CA ASP A 114 10.55 8.42 -15.82
C ASP A 114 9.86 7.11 -16.20
N ALA A 115 8.57 7.05 -15.96
CA ALA A 115 7.70 5.94 -16.32
C ALA A 115 6.63 6.34 -17.35
N THR A 116 6.81 7.45 -18.07
CA THR A 116 5.84 7.96 -19.06
C THR A 116 5.53 6.97 -20.17
N ASP A 117 6.51 6.17 -20.60
CA ASP A 117 6.39 5.00 -21.48
C ASP A 117 6.60 3.67 -20.75
N GLY A 118 6.54 3.73 -19.42
CA GLY A 118 6.83 2.63 -18.51
C GLY A 118 5.64 1.74 -18.18
N ALA A 119 5.71 1.11 -17.01
CA ALA A 119 4.63 0.25 -16.53
C ALA A 119 4.45 0.38 -15.02
N VAL A 120 3.21 0.41 -14.56
CA VAL A 120 2.82 0.44 -13.15
C VAL A 120 1.97 -0.78 -12.84
N ARG A 121 2.41 -1.56 -11.87
CA ARG A 121 1.64 -2.66 -11.31
C ARG A 121 1.09 -2.28 -9.96
N LEU A 122 -0.24 -2.29 -9.84
CA LEU A 122 -0.96 -2.05 -8.60
C LEU A 122 -1.04 -3.35 -7.81
N HIS A 123 -0.50 -3.34 -6.59
CA HIS A 123 -0.58 -4.48 -5.67
C HIS A 123 -1.77 -4.33 -4.73
N VAL A 124 -2.24 -5.44 -4.21
CA VAL A 124 -3.21 -5.43 -3.11
C VAL A 124 -2.63 -4.60 -1.97
N THR A 125 -3.36 -3.58 -1.58
CA THR A 125 -3.03 -2.65 -0.50
C THR A 125 -3.74 -3.11 0.77
N HIS A 126 -3.14 -2.85 1.90
CA HIS A 126 -3.58 -3.29 3.20
C HIS A 126 -3.84 -2.09 4.10
N LEU A 127 -5.07 -1.96 4.58
CA LEU A 127 -5.51 -0.93 5.52
C LEU A 127 -5.63 -1.50 6.93
N LEU A 128 -5.28 -0.71 7.93
CA LEU A 128 -5.54 -0.98 9.34
C LEU A 128 -6.29 0.22 9.93
N GLY A 129 -7.41 -0.04 10.60
CA GLY A 129 -8.21 1.02 11.20
C GLY A 129 -9.19 0.49 12.24
N LEU A 130 -10.04 1.41 12.72
CA LEU A 130 -11.18 1.12 13.58
C LEU A 130 -12.47 1.35 12.79
N VAL A 131 -13.43 0.47 12.94
CA VAL A 131 -14.75 0.61 12.32
C VAL A 131 -15.48 1.79 12.95
N ASN A 132 -15.94 2.73 12.14
CA ASN A 132 -16.83 3.83 12.54
C ASN A 132 -18.29 3.41 12.36
N SER A 133 -18.63 2.96 11.15
CA SER A 133 -19.97 2.53 10.77
C SER A 133 -19.94 1.32 9.84
N VAL A 134 -21.05 0.58 9.81
CA VAL A 134 -21.25 -0.54 8.90
C VAL A 134 -22.65 -0.41 8.30
N VAL A 135 -22.71 -0.35 6.97
CA VAL A 135 -23.96 -0.39 6.21
C VAL A 135 -23.84 -1.45 5.09
N PRO A 136 -24.95 -1.93 4.53
CA PRO A 136 -24.87 -2.89 3.42
C PRO A 136 -24.02 -2.35 2.27
N GLY A 137 -22.94 -3.07 1.94
CA GLY A 137 -22.05 -2.72 0.84
C GLY A 137 -20.94 -1.74 1.18
N GLN A 138 -20.88 -1.17 2.39
CA GLN A 138 -19.85 -0.21 2.82
C GLN A 138 -19.53 -0.34 4.31
N THR A 139 -18.31 -0.05 4.65
CA THR A 139 -17.88 0.20 6.02
C THR A 139 -16.99 1.42 6.06
N ASP A 140 -17.26 2.33 6.99
CA ASP A 140 -16.41 3.51 7.22
C ASP A 140 -15.47 3.22 8.37
N ILE A 141 -14.24 3.63 8.25
CA ILE A 141 -13.19 3.36 9.24
C ILE A 141 -12.41 4.63 9.58
N THR A 142 -11.96 4.75 10.83
CA THR A 142 -10.83 5.64 11.14
C THR A 142 -9.56 4.92 10.70
N LEU A 143 -8.92 5.42 9.67
CA LEU A 143 -7.73 4.84 9.06
C LEU A 143 -6.49 5.14 9.89
N HIS A 144 -5.83 4.12 10.42
CA HIS A 144 -4.60 4.29 11.19
C HIS A 144 -3.34 4.11 10.33
N ALA A 145 -3.37 3.14 9.43
CA ALA A 145 -2.21 2.84 8.60
C ALA A 145 -2.59 2.21 7.25
N ILE A 146 -1.75 2.46 6.25
CA ILE A 146 -1.72 1.78 4.95
C ILE A 146 -0.37 1.08 4.82
N ASP A 147 -0.36 -0.24 4.62
CA ASP A 147 0.86 -1.06 4.50
C ASP A 147 1.88 -0.76 5.60
N ARG A 148 1.42 -0.66 6.86
CA ARG A 148 2.21 -0.35 8.08
C ARG A 148 2.75 1.09 8.16
N ARG A 149 2.36 2.00 7.27
CA ARG A 149 2.67 3.43 7.35
C ARG A 149 1.48 4.17 7.93
N ARG A 150 1.73 5.08 8.86
CA ARG A 150 0.68 5.89 9.49
C ARG A 150 -0.11 6.66 8.43
N ALA A 151 -1.42 6.79 8.60
CA ALA A 151 -2.30 7.52 7.68
C ALA A 151 -1.82 8.96 7.41
N GLY A 152 -1.33 9.67 8.43
CA GLY A 152 -0.83 11.04 8.29
C GLY A 152 0.45 11.22 7.45
N VAL A 153 0.99 10.15 6.85
CA VAL A 153 2.09 10.21 5.86
C VAL A 153 1.55 10.46 4.45
N PHE A 154 0.27 10.16 4.22
CA PHE A 154 -0.38 10.24 2.91
C PHE A 154 -1.07 11.57 2.75
N ASP A 155 -0.85 12.23 1.62
CA ASP A 155 -1.56 13.43 1.19
C ASP A 155 -2.72 13.00 0.29
N PHE A 156 -3.92 12.96 0.84
CA PHE A 156 -5.12 12.51 0.13
C PHE A 156 -5.72 13.56 -0.80
N SER A 157 -5.12 14.73 -0.94
CA SER A 157 -5.60 15.79 -1.85
C SER A 157 -5.74 15.26 -3.27
N GLY A 158 -6.87 15.54 -3.91
CA GLY A 158 -7.19 15.15 -5.27
C GLY A 158 -7.66 13.71 -5.45
N THR A 159 -7.87 12.95 -4.36
CA THR A 159 -8.45 11.60 -4.45
C THR A 159 -9.92 11.63 -4.84
N GLY A 160 -10.65 12.70 -4.50
CA GLY A 160 -12.03 12.97 -4.91
C GLY A 160 -12.14 13.92 -6.09
N ALA A 161 -13.36 14.13 -6.55
CA ALA A 161 -13.67 15.09 -7.62
C ALA A 161 -13.54 16.56 -7.17
N SER A 162 -13.53 16.79 -5.85
CA SER A 162 -13.34 18.10 -5.22
C SER A 162 -12.72 17.90 -3.84
N PRO A 163 -12.13 18.95 -3.22
CA PRO A 163 -11.52 18.83 -1.89
C PRO A 163 -12.48 18.32 -0.80
N GLU A 164 -13.78 18.54 -0.94
CA GLU A 164 -14.79 18.05 0.00
C GLU A 164 -15.06 16.55 -0.12
N THR A 165 -14.65 15.96 -1.24
CA THR A 165 -14.81 14.53 -1.53
C THR A 165 -13.47 13.80 -1.53
N ASP A 166 -12.39 14.48 -1.18
CA ASP A 166 -11.10 13.83 -0.95
C ASP A 166 -11.20 12.86 0.22
N ALA A 167 -10.45 11.77 0.15
CA ALA A 167 -10.44 10.74 1.18
C ALA A 167 -10.03 11.32 2.55
N ASP A 168 -10.87 11.07 3.55
CA ASP A 168 -10.67 11.52 4.93
C ASP A 168 -10.23 10.34 5.81
N PRO A 169 -9.00 10.35 6.35
CA PRO A 169 -8.54 9.29 7.25
C PRO A 169 -9.42 9.09 8.50
N ASP A 170 -10.13 10.12 8.98
CA ASP A 170 -11.02 10.01 10.13
C ASP A 170 -12.35 9.35 9.77
N ASN A 171 -12.72 9.35 8.49
CA ASN A 171 -13.92 8.71 7.94
C ASN A 171 -13.67 8.06 6.57
N TYR A 172 -12.75 7.13 6.51
CA TYR A 172 -12.32 6.48 5.28
C TYR A 172 -13.31 5.42 4.81
N GLU A 173 -13.93 5.62 3.64
CA GLU A 173 -15.03 4.82 3.14
C GLU A 173 -14.52 3.61 2.35
N VAL A 174 -14.84 2.42 2.84
CA VAL A 174 -14.47 1.15 2.24
C VAL A 174 -15.70 0.49 1.61
N ALA A 175 -15.77 0.47 0.29
CA ALA A 175 -16.77 -0.32 -0.42
C ALA A 175 -16.50 -1.81 -0.21
N THR A 176 -17.49 -2.53 0.32
CA THR A 176 -17.38 -3.95 0.68
C THR A 176 -18.23 -4.85 -0.20
N GLY A 177 -19.10 -4.26 -1.05
CA GLY A 177 -19.96 -4.99 -1.97
C GLY A 177 -20.81 -6.04 -1.24
N SER A 178 -20.61 -7.32 -1.57
CA SER A 178 -21.37 -8.44 -0.99
C SER A 178 -20.66 -9.13 0.18
N LEU A 179 -19.60 -8.55 0.75
CA LEU A 179 -18.93 -9.15 1.90
C LEU A 179 -19.86 -9.20 3.11
N VAL A 180 -19.76 -10.28 3.89
CA VAL A 180 -20.57 -10.46 5.10
C VAL A 180 -19.91 -9.69 6.26
N LEU A 181 -20.61 -8.68 6.78
CA LEU A 181 -20.09 -7.76 7.80
C LEU A 181 -20.73 -7.97 9.18
N ALA A 182 -21.40 -9.10 9.40
CA ALA A 182 -22.20 -9.34 10.62
C ALA A 182 -21.40 -9.27 11.94
N ASN A 183 -20.08 -9.47 11.89
CA ASN A 183 -19.21 -9.45 13.06
C ASN A 183 -18.49 -8.10 13.27
N PHE A 184 -18.65 -7.17 12.32
CA PHE A 184 -18.01 -5.86 12.40
C PHE A 184 -18.93 -4.89 13.14
N ALA A 185 -18.37 -4.14 14.08
CA ALA A 185 -19.10 -3.15 14.86
C ALA A 185 -18.22 -1.93 15.14
N SER A 186 -18.83 -0.78 15.38
CA SER A 186 -18.12 0.46 15.70
C SER A 186 -17.13 0.27 16.85
N GLY A 187 -15.95 0.87 16.71
CA GLY A 187 -14.83 0.78 17.64
C GLY A 187 -14.00 -0.50 17.54
N LYS A 188 -14.38 -1.45 16.68
CA LYS A 188 -13.62 -2.71 16.50
C LYS A 188 -12.46 -2.52 15.51
N PRO A 189 -11.29 -3.10 15.80
CA PRO A 189 -10.17 -3.06 14.85
C PRO A 189 -10.46 -3.94 13.63
N VAL A 190 -10.14 -3.40 12.47
CA VAL A 190 -10.35 -4.06 11.18
C VAL A 190 -9.12 -3.95 10.31
N VAL A 191 -8.86 -4.99 9.54
CA VAL A 191 -7.90 -5.00 8.45
C VAL A 191 -8.66 -5.21 7.15
N ALA A 192 -8.44 -4.32 6.17
CA ALA A 192 -9.00 -4.46 4.83
C ALA A 192 -7.88 -4.66 3.81
N TYR A 193 -8.11 -5.57 2.87
CA TYR A 193 -7.25 -5.81 1.72
C TYR A 193 -8.04 -5.47 0.45
N GLY A 194 -7.43 -4.72 -0.45
CA GLY A 194 -8.09 -4.30 -1.68
C GLY A 194 -7.27 -3.28 -2.46
N PHE A 195 -7.95 -2.32 -3.05
CA PHE A 195 -7.32 -1.26 -3.85
C PHE A 195 -7.95 0.09 -3.52
N PRO A 196 -7.16 1.17 -3.41
CA PRO A 196 -7.72 2.52 -3.42
C PRO A 196 -8.56 2.75 -4.67
N THR A 197 -9.58 3.57 -4.53
CA THR A 197 -10.39 4.05 -5.66
C THR A 197 -9.50 4.87 -6.60
N ALA A 198 -9.83 4.91 -7.88
CA ALA A 198 -9.10 5.69 -8.86
C ALA A 198 -8.98 7.16 -8.42
N PHE A 199 -7.85 7.78 -8.71
CA PHE A 199 -7.58 9.18 -8.39
C PHE A 199 -8.65 10.08 -9.00
N GLY A 200 -9.20 10.98 -8.22
CA GLY A 200 -10.31 11.85 -8.62
C GLY A 200 -11.70 11.22 -8.56
N ALA A 201 -11.84 9.98 -8.05
CA ALA A 201 -13.11 9.25 -8.08
C ALA A 201 -13.65 8.84 -6.70
N ALA A 202 -13.00 9.26 -5.61
CA ALA A 202 -13.55 9.08 -4.26
C ALA A 202 -14.82 9.97 -4.06
N PRO A 203 -15.73 9.61 -3.17
CA PRO A 203 -15.90 8.36 -2.46
C PRO A 203 -16.55 7.24 -3.31
N PRO A 204 -16.53 5.94 -2.92
CA PRO A 204 -15.79 5.44 -1.76
C PRO A 204 -14.29 5.50 -2.00
N ASP A 205 -13.49 5.54 -0.92
CA ASP A 205 -12.04 5.73 -0.98
C ASP A 205 -11.30 4.45 -1.36
N PHE A 206 -11.91 3.30 -1.05
CA PHE A 206 -11.28 2.00 -1.20
C PHE A 206 -12.28 0.92 -1.60
N THR A 207 -11.86 0.01 -2.45
CA THR A 207 -12.60 -1.20 -2.77
C THR A 207 -12.01 -2.39 -2.01
N GLY A 208 -12.70 -2.81 -0.95
CA GLY A 208 -12.32 -3.96 -0.13
C GLY A 208 -12.64 -5.28 -0.82
N ARG A 209 -11.64 -6.17 -0.91
CA ARG A 209 -11.79 -7.55 -1.38
C ARG A 209 -11.89 -8.54 -0.22
N THR A 210 -11.27 -8.21 0.90
CA THR A 210 -11.27 -9.02 2.11
C THR A 210 -11.23 -8.09 3.31
N LEU A 211 -12.11 -8.32 4.27
CA LEU A 211 -12.08 -7.68 5.59
C LEU A 211 -11.84 -8.74 6.66
N ILE A 212 -10.97 -8.43 7.61
CA ILE A 212 -10.62 -9.30 8.73
C ILE A 212 -10.95 -8.56 10.02
N ASP A 213 -11.75 -9.18 10.88
CA ASP A 213 -11.96 -8.73 12.25
C ASP A 213 -10.67 -9.01 13.05
N TYR A 214 -10.09 -7.94 13.59
CA TYR A 214 -8.85 -7.99 14.35
C TYR A 214 -9.08 -7.91 15.87
N THR A 215 -10.32 -8.08 16.34
CA THR A 215 -10.69 -7.96 17.76
C THR A 215 -9.97 -8.96 18.65
N ASP A 216 -9.82 -10.19 18.20
CA ASP A 216 -9.24 -11.30 18.99
C ASP A 216 -7.80 -11.64 18.60
N VAL A 217 -7.14 -10.77 17.85
CA VAL A 217 -5.74 -10.97 17.46
C VAL A 217 -4.83 -10.72 18.65
N ARG A 218 -3.99 -11.69 18.96
CA ARG A 218 -2.99 -11.56 20.02
C ARG A 218 -1.91 -10.57 19.63
N SER A 219 -1.72 -9.56 20.49
CA SER A 219 -0.60 -8.63 20.37
C SER A 219 0.57 -9.10 21.21
N ALA A 220 1.79 -8.93 20.73
CA ALA A 220 3.01 -9.19 21.45
C ALA A 220 3.91 -7.97 21.43
N LEU A 221 4.42 -7.57 22.59
CA LEU A 221 5.46 -6.56 22.74
C LEU A 221 6.76 -7.24 23.16
N GLY A 222 7.79 -7.12 22.31
CA GLY A 222 9.15 -7.55 22.65
C GLY A 222 9.97 -6.33 23.07
N VAL A 223 10.58 -6.37 24.24
CA VAL A 223 11.49 -5.34 24.74
C VAL A 223 12.83 -5.98 25.03
N GLY A 224 13.90 -5.42 24.46
CA GLY A 224 15.25 -5.92 24.64
C GLY A 224 16.22 -4.82 25.08
N TRP A 225 17.23 -5.20 25.85
CA TRP A 225 18.34 -4.35 26.24
C TRP A 225 19.61 -4.87 25.60
N GLY A 226 20.49 -3.94 25.18
CA GLY A 226 21.77 -4.27 24.55
C GLY A 226 22.83 -4.83 25.52
N SER A 227 22.60 -4.76 26.85
CA SER A 227 23.48 -5.30 27.89
C SER A 227 22.89 -6.52 28.56
N ALA A 228 23.66 -7.61 28.59
CA ALA A 228 23.28 -8.79 29.39
C ALA A 228 23.33 -8.44 30.88
N GLY A 229 22.30 -8.83 31.62
CA GLY A 229 22.29 -8.72 33.10
C GLY A 229 21.39 -7.67 33.71
N THR A 230 20.52 -7.02 32.95
CA THR A 230 19.47 -6.17 33.51
C THR A 230 18.51 -7.00 34.33
N LEU A 231 18.61 -6.94 35.67
CA LEU A 231 17.84 -7.78 36.58
C LEU A 231 16.37 -7.35 36.71
N VAL A 232 16.06 -6.06 36.51
CA VAL A 232 14.72 -5.51 36.65
C VAL A 232 14.45 -4.54 35.48
N PRO A 233 14.04 -5.06 34.32
CA PRO A 233 13.82 -4.23 33.12
C PRO A 233 12.60 -3.32 33.24
N PHE A 234 11.64 -3.66 34.10
CA PHE A 234 10.43 -2.86 34.30
C PHE A 234 10.34 -2.40 35.77
N THR A 235 10.04 -1.11 35.94
CA THR A 235 9.73 -0.55 37.26
C THR A 235 8.32 -0.96 37.73
N SER A 236 7.39 -1.05 36.79
CA SER A 236 6.05 -1.56 37.01
C SER A 236 5.46 -2.21 35.78
N MET A 237 4.58 -3.20 35.98
CA MET A 237 3.76 -3.84 34.96
C MET A 237 2.33 -3.95 35.47
N GLY A 238 1.37 -3.42 34.72
CA GLY A 238 -0.05 -3.45 35.12
C GLY A 238 -0.97 -3.33 33.93
N PRO A 239 -2.30 -3.44 34.16
CA PRO A 239 -3.29 -3.32 33.07
C PRO A 239 -3.24 -1.95 32.39
N ASP A 240 -2.78 -0.91 33.09
CA ASP A 240 -2.75 0.46 32.55
C ASP A 240 -1.43 0.81 31.85
N GLY A 241 -0.44 -0.08 31.85
CA GLY A 241 0.82 0.14 31.13
C GLY A 241 2.05 -0.56 31.68
N LEU A 242 3.14 -0.33 30.97
CA LEU A 242 4.50 -0.79 31.23
C LEU A 242 5.39 0.41 31.50
N LEU A 243 6.06 0.45 32.66
CA LEU A 243 7.07 1.46 32.96
C LEU A 243 8.46 0.84 32.86
N LEU A 244 9.28 1.35 31.95
CA LEU A 244 10.67 0.89 31.78
C LEU A 244 11.56 1.43 32.89
N ASN A 245 12.50 0.61 33.33
CA ASN A 245 13.55 1.04 34.22
C ASN A 245 14.66 1.74 33.43
N ASN A 246 14.70 3.06 33.48
CA ASN A 246 15.67 3.90 32.77
C ASN A 246 17.00 4.10 33.55
N GLN A 247 17.23 3.32 34.59
CA GLN A 247 18.44 3.47 35.47
C GLN A 247 19.58 2.52 35.06
N ASN A 248 19.50 1.90 33.88
CA ASN A 248 20.53 1.01 33.35
C ASN A 248 21.00 1.46 31.95
#